data_2f33e4e641d546efbd85884597f23835
#
_entry.id   2f33e4e641d546efbd85884597f23835
#
_cell.length_a   1.000
_cell.length_b   1.000
_cell.length_c   1.000
_cell.angle_alpha   90.00
_cell.angle_beta   90.00
_cell.angle_gamma   90.00
#
_symmetry.space_group_name_H-M   'P 1'
#
loop_
_entity.id
_entity.type
_entity.pdbx_description
1 polymer ?
#
loop_
_entity_poly.entity_id
_entity_poly.type
_entity_poly.pdbx_seq_one_letter_code
_entity_poly.pdbx_strand_id
1 'polypeptide(L)'
;MRFAAGAYAVIFDEAGRVLFSHRRDCDFWNLPGGGVESGEAPWQAVVREVREEVGLAVEVERLAGLYSWLALDEVIYSFVCRVTGGALSTSDESDDASYFALDALAANTFIEHAARARDAALGQPQTILRIPTGPTGREQMRQSDG
;
A
#
# COMPACT_ATOMS: atom_id res chain seq x y z
N MET A 1 -4.08 16.89 19.76
CA MET A 1 -4.28 16.58 18.32
C MET A 1 -3.66 15.22 18.02
N ARG A 2 -4.38 14.34 17.36
CA ARG A 2 -3.85 13.04 16.98
C ARG A 2 -3.80 12.91 15.46
N PHE A 3 -2.61 12.71 14.94
CA PHE A 3 -2.40 12.33 13.57
C PHE A 3 -2.00 10.86 13.51
N ALA A 4 -2.68 10.10 12.66
CA ALA A 4 -2.27 8.74 12.33
C ALA A 4 -1.42 8.77 11.07
N ALA A 5 -0.49 7.84 10.98
CA ALA A 5 0.35 7.66 9.81
C ALA A 5 0.30 6.21 9.35
N GLY A 6 0.16 6.01 8.05
CA GLY A 6 0.27 4.71 7.41
C GLY A 6 1.43 4.72 6.42
N ALA A 7 2.03 3.56 6.21
CA ALA A 7 3.13 3.38 5.27
C ALA A 7 2.88 2.14 4.41
N TYR A 8 2.88 2.33 3.11
CA TYR A 8 2.56 1.29 2.13
C TYR A 8 3.68 1.16 1.10
N ALA A 9 3.84 -0.04 0.57
CA ALA A 9 4.88 -0.36 -0.39
C ALA A 9 4.31 -0.53 -1.79
N VAL A 10 4.95 0.10 -2.77
CA VAL A 10 4.75 -0.20 -4.18
C VAL A 10 5.97 -1.03 -4.61
N ILE A 11 5.74 -2.30 -4.90
CA ILE A 11 6.77 -3.27 -5.24
C ILE A 11 6.52 -3.70 -6.67
N PHE A 12 7.43 -3.33 -7.57
CA PHE A 12 7.35 -3.69 -8.98
C PHE A 12 8.12 -4.99 -9.25
N ASP A 13 7.58 -5.85 -10.12
CA ASP A 13 8.37 -6.93 -10.71
C ASP A 13 9.08 -6.44 -11.99
N GLU A 14 9.79 -7.35 -12.64
CA GLU A 14 10.55 -7.03 -13.86
C GLU A 14 9.66 -6.58 -15.03
N ALA A 15 8.39 -6.99 -15.03
CA ALA A 15 7.43 -6.60 -16.06
C ALA A 15 6.66 -5.31 -15.73
N GLY A 16 6.98 -4.66 -14.59
CA GLY A 16 6.28 -3.46 -14.15
C GLY A 16 4.95 -3.72 -13.48
N ARG A 17 4.65 -4.98 -13.14
CA ARG A 17 3.46 -5.33 -12.36
C ARG A 17 3.71 -5.02 -10.90
N VAL A 18 2.64 -4.72 -10.17
CA VAL A 18 2.69 -4.29 -8.77
C VAL A 18 2.11 -5.36 -7.86
N LEU A 19 2.76 -5.58 -6.74
CA LEU A 19 2.32 -6.52 -5.71
C LEU A 19 1.15 -5.95 -4.92
N PHE A 20 0.06 -6.70 -4.88
CA PHE A 20 -1.07 -6.45 -3.98
C PHE A 20 -1.30 -7.68 -3.10
N SER A 21 -1.79 -7.45 -1.89
CA SER A 21 -2.19 -8.51 -0.98
C SER A 21 -3.70 -8.52 -0.82
N HIS A 22 -4.27 -9.72 -0.67
CA HIS A 22 -5.70 -9.89 -0.41
C HIS A 22 -5.93 -9.99 1.09
N ARG A 23 -6.86 -9.19 1.60
CA ARG A 23 -7.15 -9.12 3.03
C ARG A 23 -7.99 -10.31 3.48
N ARG A 24 -7.76 -10.78 4.72
CA ARG A 24 -8.59 -11.82 5.32
C ARG A 24 -9.89 -11.26 5.91
N ASP A 25 -9.89 -9.98 6.31
CA ASP A 25 -11.05 -9.37 6.98
C ASP A 25 -12.11 -8.85 6.01
N CYS A 26 -11.78 -8.77 4.72
CA CYS A 26 -12.72 -8.35 3.67
C CYS A 26 -12.21 -8.82 2.30
N ASP A 27 -13.12 -8.89 1.33
CA ASP A 27 -12.76 -9.33 -0.04
C ASP A 27 -12.22 -8.16 -0.87
N PHE A 28 -11.08 -7.60 -0.42
CA PHE A 28 -10.39 -6.52 -1.13
C PHE A 28 -8.90 -6.75 -1.20
N TRP A 29 -8.31 -6.22 -2.28
CA TRP A 29 -6.87 -6.18 -2.50
C TRP A 29 -6.33 -4.80 -2.14
N ASN A 30 -5.20 -4.76 -1.45
CA ASN A 30 -4.51 -3.53 -1.08
C ASN A 30 -3.01 -3.65 -1.29
N LEU A 31 -2.34 -2.50 -1.32
CA LEU A 31 -0.88 -2.49 -1.25
C LEU A 31 -0.43 -3.03 0.11
N PRO A 32 0.69 -3.78 0.16
CA PRO A 32 1.25 -4.20 1.44
C PRO A 32 1.65 -2.99 2.28
N GLY A 33 1.32 -3.03 3.54
CA GLY A 33 1.63 -1.93 4.46
C GLY A 33 0.65 -1.85 5.61
N GLY A 34 0.73 -0.78 6.37
CA GLY A 34 -0.13 -0.56 7.53
C GLY A 34 0.29 0.64 8.36
N GLY A 35 -0.19 0.69 9.59
CA GLY A 35 0.05 1.79 10.49
C GLY A 35 1.50 1.91 10.95
N VAL A 36 1.96 3.14 11.06
CA VAL A 36 3.24 3.45 11.69
C VAL A 36 3.05 3.40 13.20
N GLU A 37 3.89 2.63 13.89
CA GLU A 37 3.82 2.47 15.33
C GLU A 37 4.66 3.55 16.04
N SER A 38 4.33 3.77 17.31
CA SER A 38 5.13 4.65 18.16
C SER A 38 6.57 4.17 18.21
N GLY A 39 7.50 5.08 18.02
CA GLY A 39 8.94 4.76 18.09
C GLY A 39 9.55 4.26 16.80
N GLU A 40 8.78 4.15 15.70
CA GLU A 40 9.34 3.80 14.41
C GLU A 40 9.13 4.90 13.38
N ALA A 41 10.06 5.02 12.45
CA ALA A 41 9.90 5.91 11.30
C ALA A 41 9.02 5.25 10.22
N PRO A 42 8.34 6.04 9.36
CA PRO A 42 7.52 5.47 8.29
C PRO A 42 8.26 4.50 7.38
N TRP A 43 9.53 4.77 7.06
CA TRP A 43 10.33 3.88 6.21
C TRP A 43 10.76 2.60 6.93
N GLN A 44 10.74 2.57 8.27
CA GLN A 44 10.92 1.34 9.05
C GLN A 44 9.60 0.56 9.12
N ALA A 45 8.49 1.26 9.29
CA ALA A 45 7.16 0.66 9.35
C ALA A 45 6.83 -0.13 8.09
N VAL A 46 7.11 0.43 6.91
CA VAL A 46 6.80 -0.24 5.65
C VAL A 46 7.59 -1.54 5.49
N VAL A 47 8.85 -1.54 5.88
CA VAL A 47 9.70 -2.75 5.84
C VAL A 47 9.14 -3.84 6.76
N ARG A 48 8.78 -3.46 7.97
CA ARG A 48 8.18 -4.37 8.96
C ARG A 48 6.86 -4.94 8.46
N GLU A 49 5.97 -4.08 7.98
CA GLU A 49 4.64 -4.48 7.52
C GLU A 49 4.70 -5.42 6.32
N VAL A 50 5.57 -5.15 5.35
CA VAL A 50 5.73 -6.02 4.18
C VAL A 50 6.18 -7.41 4.62
N ARG A 51 7.11 -7.49 5.56
CA ARG A 51 7.59 -8.78 6.06
C ARG A 51 6.50 -9.54 6.82
N GLU A 52 5.80 -8.87 7.71
CA GLU A 52 4.72 -9.48 8.48
C GLU A 52 3.57 -9.95 7.60
N GLU A 53 3.21 -9.16 6.60
CA GLU A 53 2.01 -9.37 5.80
C GLU A 53 2.21 -10.37 4.67
N VAL A 54 3.33 -10.28 3.94
CA VAL A 54 3.57 -11.09 2.73
C VAL A 54 4.90 -11.84 2.71
N GLY A 55 5.70 -11.74 3.74
CA GLY A 55 6.92 -12.55 3.93
C GLY A 55 8.15 -12.06 3.17
N LEU A 56 8.08 -10.91 2.51
CA LEU A 56 9.22 -10.38 1.75
C LEU A 56 10.10 -9.47 2.59
N ALA A 57 11.40 -9.58 2.39
CA ALA A 57 12.36 -8.59 2.83
C ALA A 57 12.54 -7.56 1.74
N VAL A 58 12.43 -6.28 2.09
CA VAL A 58 12.52 -5.18 1.12
C VAL A 58 13.41 -4.06 1.65
N GLU A 59 13.91 -3.25 0.71
CA GLU A 59 14.56 -1.98 1.00
C GLU A 59 13.74 -0.86 0.37
N VAL A 60 13.64 0.26 1.08
CA VAL A 60 13.01 1.47 0.55
C VAL A 60 13.95 2.11 -0.46
N GLU A 61 13.46 2.36 -1.67
CA GLU A 61 14.20 3.07 -2.71
C GLU A 61 13.93 4.57 -2.69
N ARG A 62 12.63 4.95 -2.57
CA ARG A 62 12.23 6.35 -2.58
C ARG A 62 10.83 6.53 -2.02
N LEU A 63 10.54 7.74 -1.59
CA LEU A 63 9.20 8.17 -1.23
C LEU A 63 8.47 8.62 -2.51
N ALA A 64 7.50 7.83 -2.95
CA ALA A 64 6.77 8.12 -4.19
C ALA A 64 5.64 9.14 -3.98
N GLY A 65 4.99 9.11 -2.83
CA GLY A 65 3.87 10.01 -2.57
C GLY A 65 3.53 10.17 -1.11
N LEU A 66 2.91 11.30 -0.80
CA LEU A 66 2.28 11.60 0.48
C LEU A 66 0.82 11.95 0.21
N TYR A 67 -0.07 11.33 0.96
CA TYR A 67 -1.52 11.46 0.79
C TYR A 67 -2.13 11.85 2.11
N SER A 68 -2.76 13.01 2.16
CA SER A 68 -3.32 13.55 3.38
C SER A 68 -4.84 13.42 3.37
N TRP A 69 -5.36 12.54 4.24
CA TRP A 69 -6.79 12.39 4.47
C TRP A 69 -7.21 13.40 5.53
N LEU A 70 -7.70 14.57 5.09
CA LEU A 70 -8.00 15.67 5.99
C LEU A 70 -9.10 15.35 6.99
N ALA A 71 -10.14 14.63 6.56
CA ALA A 71 -11.25 14.26 7.44
C ALA A 71 -10.88 13.21 8.48
N LEU A 72 -9.78 12.48 8.28
CA LEU A 72 -9.33 11.40 9.17
C LEU A 72 -8.13 11.80 10.02
N ASP A 73 -7.55 12.98 9.79
CA ASP A 73 -6.26 13.38 10.37
C ASP A 73 -5.21 12.29 10.16
N GLU A 74 -5.08 11.83 8.91
CA GLU A 74 -4.21 10.72 8.56
C GLU A 74 -3.33 11.09 7.38
N VAL A 75 -2.05 10.73 7.46
CA VAL A 75 -1.08 10.89 6.38
C VAL A 75 -0.60 9.50 5.95
N ILE A 76 -0.67 9.24 4.65
CA ILE A 76 -0.19 7.99 4.06
C ILE A 76 1.10 8.25 3.30
N TYR A 77 2.12 7.50 3.67
CA TYR A 77 3.41 7.43 2.99
C TYR A 77 3.37 6.28 2.00
N SER A 78 3.70 6.54 0.74
CA SER A 78 3.80 5.52 -0.30
C SER A 78 5.25 5.43 -0.75
N PHE A 79 5.89 4.29 -0.47
CA PHE A 79 7.29 4.05 -0.79
C PHE A 79 7.41 3.06 -1.94
N VAL A 80 8.28 3.34 -2.89
CA VAL A 80 8.76 2.31 -3.82
C VAL A 80 9.81 1.49 -3.08
N CYS A 81 9.60 0.18 -3.05
CA CYS A 81 10.47 -0.75 -2.36
C CYS A 81 10.99 -1.82 -3.32
N ARG A 82 12.20 -2.29 -3.07
CA ARG A 82 12.87 -3.34 -3.82
C ARG A 82 12.96 -4.60 -2.97
N VAL A 83 12.62 -5.75 -3.52
CA VAL A 83 12.75 -7.03 -2.83
C VAL A 83 14.22 -7.41 -2.71
N THR A 84 14.66 -7.72 -1.50
CA THR A 84 16.04 -8.15 -1.21
C THR A 84 16.11 -9.59 -0.72
N GLY A 85 15.00 -10.20 -0.39
CA GLY A 85 14.96 -11.58 0.09
C GLY A 85 13.57 -12.01 0.50
N GLY A 86 13.51 -13.15 1.18
CA GLY A 86 12.24 -13.73 1.60
C GLY A 86 11.51 -14.42 0.46
N ALA A 87 10.29 -14.84 0.74
CA ALA A 87 9.39 -15.44 -0.24
C ALA A 87 7.96 -15.08 0.12
N LEU A 88 7.12 -14.91 -0.90
CA LEU A 88 5.69 -14.63 -0.69
C LEU A 88 5.08 -15.72 0.18
N SER A 89 4.39 -15.30 1.23
CA SER A 89 3.69 -16.17 2.16
C SER A 89 2.42 -15.50 2.66
N THR A 90 1.50 -16.32 3.13
CA THR A 90 0.30 -15.83 3.80
C THR A 90 0.61 -15.41 5.23
N SER A 91 -0.31 -14.70 5.86
CA SER A 91 -0.22 -14.23 7.24
C SER A 91 -1.60 -14.20 7.88
N ASP A 92 -1.68 -13.76 9.13
CA ASP A 92 -2.95 -13.56 9.81
C ASP A 92 -3.81 -12.46 9.16
N GLU A 93 -3.20 -11.57 8.40
CA GLU A 93 -3.89 -10.43 7.77
C GLU A 93 -4.09 -10.62 6.25
N SER A 94 -3.30 -11.47 5.62
CA SER A 94 -3.30 -11.67 4.17
C SER A 94 -3.36 -13.16 3.81
N ASP A 95 -4.34 -13.53 3.00
CA ASP A 95 -4.52 -14.92 2.54
C ASP A 95 -4.03 -15.14 1.11
N ASP A 96 -3.63 -14.10 0.42
CA ASP A 96 -3.08 -14.17 -0.93
C ASP A 96 -2.24 -12.93 -1.24
N ALA A 97 -1.29 -13.07 -2.13
CA ALA A 97 -0.50 -11.97 -2.65
C ALA A 97 -0.10 -12.26 -4.09
N SER A 98 -0.24 -11.29 -4.98
CA SER A 98 0.02 -11.47 -6.39
C SER A 98 0.45 -10.16 -7.05
N TYR A 99 1.21 -10.27 -8.12
CA TYR A 99 1.58 -9.14 -8.97
C TYR A 99 0.52 -8.93 -10.04
N PHE A 100 0.07 -7.69 -10.20
CA PHE A 100 -0.94 -7.30 -11.18
C PHE A 100 -0.40 -6.21 -12.09
N ALA A 101 -0.69 -6.32 -13.39
CA ALA A 101 -0.49 -5.19 -14.30
C ALA A 101 -1.45 -4.06 -13.90
N LEU A 102 -1.01 -2.81 -13.99
CA LEU A 102 -1.81 -1.67 -13.54
C LEU A 102 -3.07 -1.44 -14.39
N ASP A 103 -3.11 -1.98 -15.61
CA ASP A 103 -4.30 -1.95 -16.47
C ASP A 103 -5.19 -3.18 -16.30
N ALA A 104 -4.84 -4.10 -15.41
CA ALA A 104 -5.55 -5.35 -15.19
C ALA A 104 -5.70 -5.67 -13.69
N LEU A 105 -5.94 -4.65 -12.87
CA LEU A 105 -6.17 -4.84 -11.45
C LEU A 105 -7.49 -5.54 -11.19
N ALA A 106 -7.56 -6.31 -10.10
CA ALA A 106 -8.81 -6.93 -9.67
C ALA A 106 -9.88 -5.85 -9.43
N ALA A 107 -11.13 -6.14 -9.78
CA ALA A 107 -12.23 -5.19 -9.62
C ALA A 107 -12.43 -4.79 -8.16
N ASN A 108 -12.09 -5.66 -7.21
CA ASN A 108 -12.13 -5.43 -5.78
C ASN A 108 -10.80 -4.94 -5.21
N THR A 109 -10.08 -4.12 -5.94
CA THR A 109 -8.91 -3.40 -5.44
C THR A 109 -9.35 -2.07 -4.85
N PHE A 110 -8.80 -1.70 -3.69
CA PHE A 110 -9.08 -0.38 -3.12
C PHE A 110 -8.64 0.71 -4.10
N ILE A 111 -9.56 1.63 -4.40
CA ILE A 111 -9.37 2.67 -5.43
C ILE A 111 -8.15 3.55 -5.13
N GLU A 112 -8.02 3.98 -3.88
CA GLU A 112 -6.89 4.85 -3.51
C GLU A 112 -5.56 4.10 -3.47
N HIS A 113 -5.56 2.80 -3.16
CA HIS A 113 -4.34 1.98 -3.27
C HIS A 113 -3.91 1.84 -4.73
N ALA A 114 -4.85 1.61 -5.63
CA ALA A 114 -4.58 1.59 -7.06
C ALA A 114 -4.01 2.93 -7.56
N ALA A 115 -4.58 4.04 -7.08
CA ALA A 115 -4.11 5.38 -7.44
C ALA A 115 -2.66 5.61 -6.99
N ARG A 116 -2.30 5.17 -5.79
CA ARG A 116 -0.92 5.27 -5.28
C ARG A 116 0.06 4.47 -6.12
N ALA A 117 -0.33 3.26 -6.52
CA ALA A 117 0.50 2.42 -7.38
C ALA A 117 0.73 3.09 -8.76
N ARG A 118 -0.31 3.67 -9.34
CA ARG A 118 -0.20 4.40 -10.61
C ARG A 118 0.67 5.64 -10.50
N ASP A 119 0.54 6.39 -9.41
CA ASP A 119 1.40 7.54 -9.13
C ASP A 119 2.88 7.13 -9.07
N ALA A 120 3.19 6.03 -8.36
CA ALA A 120 4.56 5.52 -8.28
C ALA A 120 5.10 5.09 -9.64
N ALA A 121 4.23 4.50 -10.48
CA ALA A 121 4.61 4.04 -11.83
C ALA A 121 4.96 5.19 -12.78
N LEU A 122 4.55 6.42 -12.49
CA LEU A 122 4.96 7.58 -13.29
C LEU A 122 6.47 7.84 -13.23
N GLY A 123 7.14 7.31 -12.20
CA GLY A 123 8.59 7.42 -12.08
C GLY A 123 9.10 8.85 -11.96
N GLN A 124 8.30 9.75 -11.42
CA GLN A 124 8.69 11.15 -11.27
C GLN A 124 9.77 11.32 -10.22
N PRO A 125 10.75 12.22 -10.43
CA PRO A 125 11.84 12.43 -9.47
C PRO A 125 11.34 13.06 -8.16
N GLN A 126 10.23 13.78 -8.20
CA GLN A 126 9.66 14.44 -7.04
C GLN A 126 8.57 13.60 -6.39
N THR A 127 8.49 13.67 -5.07
CA THR A 127 7.40 13.04 -4.32
C THR A 127 6.06 13.69 -4.69
N ILE A 128 5.08 12.89 -5.01
CA ILE A 128 3.72 13.34 -5.34
C ILE A 128 3.00 13.70 -4.05
N LEU A 129 2.37 14.87 -4.01
CA LEU A 129 1.57 15.31 -2.87
C LEU A 129 0.11 15.39 -3.31
N ARG A 130 -0.77 14.69 -2.59
CA ARG A 130 -2.21 14.71 -2.91
C ARG A 130 -3.09 14.75 -1.67
N ILE A 131 -4.25 15.35 -1.85
CA ILE A 131 -5.40 15.15 -0.97
C ILE A 131 -6.31 14.16 -1.73
N PRO A 132 -6.52 12.94 -1.22
CA PRO A 132 -7.33 11.95 -1.92
C PRO A 132 -8.76 12.45 -2.16
N THR A 133 -9.31 12.16 -3.32
CA THR A 133 -10.67 12.54 -3.71
C THR A 133 -11.62 11.35 -3.84
N GLY A 134 -11.07 10.14 -3.84
CA GLY A 134 -11.85 8.91 -3.89
C GLY A 134 -12.32 8.44 -2.52
N PRO A 135 -13.01 7.31 -2.45
CA PRO A 135 -13.51 6.77 -1.19
C PRO A 135 -12.38 6.25 -0.30
N THR A 136 -12.59 6.33 1.02
CA THR A 136 -11.75 5.60 1.98
C THR A 136 -11.99 4.10 1.81
N GLY A 137 -11.07 3.28 2.35
CA GLY A 137 -11.27 1.83 2.36
C GLY A 137 -12.57 1.41 3.04
N ARG A 138 -12.90 2.04 4.17
CA ARG A 138 -14.15 1.77 4.89
C ARG A 138 -15.39 2.11 4.08
N GLU A 139 -15.37 3.24 3.38
CA GLU A 139 -16.48 3.64 2.50
C GLU A 139 -16.65 2.63 1.35
N GLN A 140 -15.55 2.22 0.75
CA GLN A 140 -15.57 1.26 -0.35
C GLN A 140 -16.07 -0.12 0.11
N MET A 141 -15.67 -0.57 1.29
CA MET A 141 -16.17 -1.82 1.88
C MET A 141 -17.68 -1.75 2.13
N ARG A 142 -18.19 -0.62 2.64
CA ARG A 142 -19.64 -0.44 2.86
C ARG A 142 -20.42 -0.45 1.58
N GLN A 143 -19.90 0.14 0.50
CA GLN A 143 -20.54 0.15 -0.81
C GLN A 143 -20.68 -1.25 -1.41
N SER A 144 -19.72 -2.14 -1.15
CA SER A 144 -19.76 -3.51 -1.66
C SER A 144 -20.74 -4.41 -0.89
N ASP A 145 -21.03 -4.08 0.38
CA ASP A 145 -21.94 -4.84 1.24
C ASP A 145 -23.42 -4.42 1.06
N GLY A 146 -23.62 -3.33 0.31
CA GLY A 146 -24.96 -2.75 0.11
C GLY A 146 -25.78 -3.33 -1.05
#